data_164c84ea7fc6c2f30dc6fdec8715b027
#
_entry.id   164c84ea7fc6c2f30dc6fdec8715b027
#
_cell.length_a   1.000
_cell.length_b   1.000
_cell.length_c   1.000
_cell.angle_alpha   90.00
_cell.angle_beta   90.00
_cell.angle_gamma   90.00
#
_symmetry.space_group_name_H-M   'P 1'
#
loop_
_entity.id
_entity.type
_entity.pdbx_description
1 polymer ?
#
loop_
_entity_poly.entity_id
_entity_poly.type
_entity_poly.pdbx_seq_one_letter_code
_entity_poly.pdbx_strand_id
1 'polypeptide(L)'
;MRQVFLAAGLLLAVVGGSVHGAVVPGFVDREGRAVQAAPPATSQGTWTSDTRNGWTDDHGERRWQFNLRDDRGDNRWGFGIRPSELEGAPPVEGTAANVQFSWPREAGVFRFTGSFDRGRGTGRFVFTPSETYRTAMQGLGYRLTADDSQRFAILDVTTGFVRELAGAGYRDLDVDELARMRIHRVSAEQIKEMRALGYPDLPSEALIRLRIHQVTPEFARGLADRGYKGLTAEDLIRMRIHQVTLSEIDELKALGYSGLGADELVRFRIHKVTPAYIREMRDVGFATVDEDQLVRMRIHKVDAQFVKDARADGYAMSTPADAVDLAIRGPRYTRARRK
;
A
#
# COMPACT_ATOMS: atom_id res chain seq x y z
N MET A 1 60.07 -7.23 10.48
CA MET A 1 60.85 -7.30 9.22
C MET A 1 59.94 -7.73 8.09
N ARG A 2 59.99 -6.90 7.04
CA ARG A 2 59.50 -7.04 5.66
C ARG A 2 57.98 -7.09 5.41
N GLN A 3 57.49 -5.88 5.10
CA GLN A 3 56.32 -5.62 4.24
C GLN A 3 56.58 -6.13 2.83
N VAL A 4 55.54 -6.66 2.19
CA VAL A 4 55.47 -6.74 0.74
C VAL A 4 54.18 -6.10 0.30
N PHE A 5 54.30 -4.92 -0.30
CA PHE A 5 53.28 -4.25 -1.10
C PHE A 5 53.18 -4.93 -2.45
N LEU A 6 51.96 -5.21 -2.93
CA LEU A 6 51.70 -5.47 -4.34
C LEU A 6 50.61 -4.52 -4.81
N ALA A 7 51.06 -3.50 -5.55
CA ALA A 7 50.24 -2.58 -6.29
C ALA A 7 49.74 -3.28 -7.58
N ALA A 8 48.44 -3.33 -7.81
CA ALA A 8 47.89 -3.70 -9.10
C ALA A 8 47.51 -2.44 -9.86
N GLY A 9 48.30 -2.15 -10.90
CA GLY A 9 48.05 -1.04 -11.80
C GLY A 9 46.88 -1.33 -12.75
N LEU A 10 46.02 -0.36 -12.88
CA LEU A 10 44.92 -0.31 -13.85
C LEU A 10 45.50 0.19 -15.19
N LEU A 11 45.52 -0.64 -16.22
CA LEU A 11 45.77 -0.19 -17.58
C LEU A 11 44.43 -0.16 -18.32
N LEU A 12 43.95 1.04 -18.65
CA LEU A 12 42.90 1.25 -19.62
C LEU A 12 43.51 1.16 -21.04
N ALA A 13 43.10 0.19 -21.84
CA ALA A 13 43.28 0.21 -23.27
C ALA A 13 41.91 0.24 -23.95
N VAL A 14 41.60 1.36 -24.59
CA VAL A 14 40.45 1.52 -25.51
C VAL A 14 40.95 1.14 -26.90
N VAL A 15 40.53 0.00 -27.46
CA VAL A 15 40.49 -0.26 -28.89
C VAL A 15 39.29 -1.14 -29.21
N GLY A 16 38.57 -0.80 -30.27
CA GLY A 16 37.26 -1.28 -30.65
C GLY A 16 37.09 -2.79 -30.87
N GLY A 17 35.87 -3.22 -30.71
CA GLY A 17 35.30 -4.42 -31.29
C GLY A 17 35.49 -5.70 -30.48
N SER A 18 34.39 -6.27 -30.05
CA SER A 18 34.19 -7.57 -29.38
C SER A 18 34.14 -7.50 -27.85
N VAL A 19 32.92 -7.70 -27.32
CA VAL A 19 32.65 -7.88 -25.91
C VAL A 19 33.31 -9.20 -25.46
N HIS A 20 34.50 -9.13 -24.90
CA HIS A 20 35.11 -10.24 -24.19
C HIS A 20 34.54 -10.31 -22.79
N GLY A 21 33.84 -11.41 -22.45
CA GLY A 21 33.32 -11.67 -21.14
C GLY A 21 34.43 -11.65 -20.06
N ALA A 22 34.13 -11.04 -18.92
CA ALA A 22 35.06 -11.00 -17.80
C ALA A 22 35.33 -12.43 -17.27
N VAL A 23 36.59 -12.78 -17.21
CA VAL A 23 37.05 -14.05 -16.60
C VAL A 23 36.95 -13.91 -15.08
N VAL A 24 36.10 -14.70 -14.45
CA VAL A 24 36.04 -14.82 -13.00
C VAL A 24 37.14 -15.78 -12.55
N PRO A 25 38.10 -15.36 -11.72
CA PRO A 25 39.15 -16.27 -11.26
C PRO A 25 38.56 -17.33 -10.33
N GLY A 26 38.67 -18.60 -10.70
CA GLY A 26 38.40 -19.72 -9.78
C GLY A 26 37.47 -20.82 -10.27
N PHE A 27 36.76 -20.66 -11.40
CA PHE A 27 35.96 -21.76 -11.96
C PHE A 27 36.60 -22.31 -13.24
N VAL A 28 37.08 -23.52 -13.15
CA VAL A 28 37.52 -24.33 -14.29
C VAL A 28 36.58 -25.55 -14.42
N ASP A 29 36.30 -25.97 -15.64
CA ASP A 29 35.60 -27.23 -15.89
C ASP A 29 36.47 -28.44 -15.54
N ARG A 30 35.93 -29.66 -15.66
CA ARG A 30 36.66 -30.88 -15.42
C ARG A 30 37.87 -31.09 -16.33
N GLU A 31 38.00 -30.28 -17.38
CA GLU A 31 39.09 -30.30 -18.36
C GLU A 31 40.07 -29.13 -18.18
N GLY A 32 39.93 -28.33 -17.10
CA GLY A 32 40.83 -27.22 -16.78
C GLY A 32 40.61 -25.95 -17.61
N ARG A 33 39.48 -25.83 -18.32
CA ARG A 33 39.12 -24.64 -19.08
C ARG A 33 38.40 -23.63 -18.22
N ALA A 34 38.76 -22.36 -18.35
CA ALA A 34 38.04 -21.28 -17.69
C ALA A 34 36.56 -21.27 -18.10
N VAL A 35 35.65 -21.50 -17.16
CA VAL A 35 34.24 -21.38 -17.41
C VAL A 35 33.92 -19.90 -17.50
N GLN A 36 33.62 -19.39 -18.68
CA GLN A 36 33.05 -18.07 -18.85
C GLN A 36 31.66 -18.07 -18.23
N ALA A 37 31.46 -17.21 -17.23
CA ALA A 37 30.12 -16.97 -16.70
C ALA A 37 29.22 -16.56 -17.88
N ALA A 38 28.11 -17.27 -18.07
CA ALA A 38 27.11 -16.86 -19.05
C ALA A 38 26.74 -15.39 -18.78
N PRO A 39 26.63 -14.55 -19.83
CA PRO A 39 26.20 -13.18 -19.63
C PRO A 39 24.88 -13.18 -18.88
N PRO A 40 24.67 -12.24 -17.94
CA PRO A 40 23.44 -12.19 -17.17
C PRO A 40 22.25 -12.17 -18.12
N ALA A 41 21.25 -13.01 -17.86
CA ALA A 41 20.05 -13.08 -18.68
C ALA A 41 19.36 -11.70 -18.65
N THR A 42 19.45 -10.96 -19.75
CA THR A 42 18.79 -9.66 -19.91
C THR A 42 17.33 -9.88 -20.28
N SER A 43 16.43 -9.07 -19.75
CA SER A 43 15.06 -9.00 -20.26
C SER A 43 14.90 -7.78 -21.16
N GLN A 44 14.04 -7.90 -22.17
CA GLN A 44 13.79 -6.84 -23.12
C GLN A 44 12.31 -6.80 -23.53
N GLY A 45 11.92 -5.65 -24.09
CA GLY A 45 10.54 -5.46 -24.50
C GLY A 45 10.29 -4.07 -25.07
N THR A 46 9.02 -3.70 -25.07
CA THR A 46 8.55 -2.38 -25.50
C THR A 46 8.18 -1.51 -24.31
N TRP A 47 8.33 -0.21 -24.47
CA TRP A 47 7.88 0.76 -23.50
C TRP A 47 7.01 1.84 -24.14
N THR A 48 6.09 2.38 -23.36
CA THR A 48 5.38 3.63 -23.65
C THR A 48 5.43 4.54 -22.43
N SER A 49 5.40 5.84 -22.67
CA SER A 49 5.36 6.85 -21.61
C SER A 49 4.41 7.98 -21.98
N ASP A 50 3.75 8.57 -20.98
CA ASP A 50 3.01 9.82 -21.11
C ASP A 50 3.40 10.75 -19.95
N THR A 51 4.18 11.79 -20.27
CA THR A 51 4.64 12.77 -19.28
C THR A 51 3.55 13.77 -18.89
N ARG A 52 2.47 13.88 -19.69
CA ARG A 52 1.34 14.79 -19.44
C ARG A 52 0.35 14.19 -18.45
N ASN A 53 0.14 12.89 -18.50
CA ASN A 53 -0.71 12.13 -17.57
C ASN A 53 0.03 11.71 -16.29
N GLY A 54 1.22 12.27 -16.06
CA GLY A 54 1.95 12.08 -14.82
C GLY A 54 1.20 12.69 -13.62
N TRP A 55 1.45 12.14 -12.45
CA TRP A 55 0.92 12.67 -11.19
C TRP A 55 2.05 13.25 -10.33
N THR A 56 1.67 14.06 -9.36
CA THR A 56 2.60 14.55 -8.34
C THR A 56 2.59 13.59 -7.17
N ASP A 57 3.75 13.15 -6.73
CA ASP A 57 3.88 12.26 -5.57
C ASP A 57 3.75 13.01 -4.23
N ASP A 58 3.80 12.26 -3.12
CA ASP A 58 3.65 12.80 -1.76
C ASP A 58 4.75 13.82 -1.38
N HIS A 59 5.83 13.91 -2.17
CA HIS A 59 6.93 14.87 -2.01
C HIS A 59 6.79 16.10 -2.93
N GLY A 60 5.69 16.20 -3.68
CA GLY A 60 5.46 17.29 -4.63
C GLY A 60 6.21 17.12 -5.95
N GLU A 61 6.87 15.98 -6.19
CA GLU A 61 7.61 15.73 -7.43
C GLU A 61 6.72 15.08 -8.49
N ARG A 62 6.85 15.59 -9.73
CA ARG A 62 6.10 15.05 -10.87
C ARG A 62 6.69 13.71 -11.28
N ARG A 63 5.82 12.72 -11.47
CA ARG A 63 6.16 11.40 -12.02
C ARG A 63 5.63 11.24 -13.42
N TRP A 64 6.45 10.74 -14.34
CA TRP A 64 6.05 10.35 -15.68
C TRP A 64 5.50 8.93 -15.66
N GLN A 65 4.34 8.72 -16.28
CA GLN A 65 3.79 7.37 -16.43
C GLN A 65 4.59 6.58 -17.44
N PHE A 66 5.09 5.42 -17.04
CA PHE A 66 5.72 4.43 -17.91
C PHE A 66 4.91 3.13 -17.89
N ASN A 67 4.83 2.50 -19.06
CA ASN A 67 4.30 1.15 -19.20
C ASN A 67 5.32 0.31 -19.95
N LEU A 68 5.68 -0.83 -19.38
CA LEU A 68 6.58 -1.80 -19.98
C LEU A 68 5.81 -3.07 -20.33
N ARG A 69 6.19 -3.69 -21.43
CA ARG A 69 5.73 -5.01 -21.84
C ARG A 69 6.93 -5.82 -22.31
N ASP A 70 7.18 -6.99 -21.73
CA ASP A 70 8.25 -7.87 -22.18
C ASP A 70 7.94 -8.49 -23.56
N ASP A 71 8.97 -8.96 -24.25
CA ASP A 71 8.82 -9.56 -25.57
C ASP A 71 8.13 -10.93 -25.53
N ARG A 72 8.10 -11.60 -24.37
CA ARG A 72 7.37 -12.85 -24.15
C ARG A 72 5.87 -12.60 -24.03
N GLY A 73 5.48 -11.34 -23.72
CA GLY A 73 4.09 -10.90 -23.58
C GLY A 73 3.43 -11.25 -22.24
N ASP A 74 4.16 -11.93 -21.36
CA ASP A 74 3.64 -12.44 -20.09
C ASP A 74 3.56 -11.35 -19.02
N ASN A 75 4.45 -10.38 -19.06
CA ASN A 75 4.55 -9.35 -18.04
C ASN A 75 4.27 -7.95 -18.58
N ARG A 76 3.42 -7.24 -17.84
CA ARG A 76 3.12 -5.82 -18.07
C ARG A 76 3.25 -5.07 -16.75
N TRP A 77 3.95 -3.94 -16.79
CA TRP A 77 4.14 -3.07 -15.63
C TRP A 77 3.74 -1.64 -15.97
N GLY A 78 2.95 -1.01 -15.09
CA GLY A 78 2.64 0.42 -15.14
C GLY A 78 3.14 1.09 -13.87
N PHE A 79 4.02 2.08 -13.98
CA PHE A 79 4.61 2.78 -12.83
C PHE A 79 5.02 4.19 -13.17
N GLY A 80 5.30 4.99 -12.16
CA GLY A 80 5.80 6.35 -12.33
C GLY A 80 7.27 6.46 -12.05
N ILE A 81 8.01 7.17 -12.92
CA ILE A 81 9.42 7.51 -12.73
C ILE A 81 9.54 9.01 -12.54
N ARG A 82 10.33 9.46 -11.58
CA ARG A 82 10.72 10.87 -11.48
C ARG A 82 11.72 11.19 -12.59
N PRO A 83 11.59 12.31 -13.29
CA PRO A 83 12.59 12.71 -14.29
C PRO A 83 14.02 12.77 -13.74
N SER A 84 14.18 13.14 -12.47
CA SER A 84 15.44 13.17 -11.75
C SER A 84 16.11 11.80 -11.56
N GLU A 85 15.35 10.71 -11.65
CA GLU A 85 15.86 9.34 -11.58
C GLU A 85 16.39 8.83 -12.93
N LEU A 86 16.19 9.57 -14.03
CA LEU A 86 16.60 9.19 -15.37
C LEU A 86 17.93 9.86 -15.76
N GLU A 87 18.86 9.07 -16.22
CA GLU A 87 20.07 9.57 -16.87
C GLU A 87 19.80 9.78 -18.37
N GLY A 88 20.06 11.00 -18.88
CA GLY A 88 19.76 11.37 -20.25
C GLY A 88 18.27 11.51 -20.54
N ALA A 89 17.50 11.98 -19.55
CA ALA A 89 16.05 12.18 -19.68
C ALA A 89 15.70 12.94 -20.97
N PRO A 90 14.73 12.44 -21.79
CA PRO A 90 14.34 13.12 -23.01
C PRO A 90 13.60 14.42 -22.71
N PRO A 91 13.59 15.38 -23.64
CA PRO A 91 12.84 16.62 -23.50
C PRO A 91 11.33 16.34 -23.42
N VAL A 92 10.64 17.04 -22.52
CA VAL A 92 9.17 16.90 -22.34
C VAL A 92 8.40 17.58 -23.46
N GLU A 93 8.97 18.67 -24.01
CA GLU A 93 8.37 19.50 -25.05
C GLU A 93 9.01 19.20 -26.42
N GLY A 94 8.20 19.27 -27.46
CA GLY A 94 8.64 19.04 -28.84
C GLY A 94 8.68 17.57 -29.22
N THR A 95 9.38 17.31 -30.35
CA THR A 95 9.56 15.96 -30.91
C THR A 95 11.04 15.61 -30.87
N ALA A 96 11.39 14.45 -30.36
CA ALA A 96 12.74 13.89 -30.37
C ALA A 96 12.71 12.48 -30.93
N ALA A 97 13.36 12.28 -32.08
CA ALA A 97 13.64 10.96 -32.62
C ALA A 97 14.94 10.42 -32.02
N ASN A 98 15.06 9.09 -31.94
CA ASN A 98 16.29 8.40 -31.50
C ASN A 98 16.74 8.79 -30.06
N VAL A 99 15.79 8.91 -29.12
CA VAL A 99 16.13 9.14 -27.72
C VAL A 99 16.79 7.90 -27.14
N GLN A 100 17.79 8.13 -26.28
CA GLN A 100 18.44 7.12 -25.46
C GLN A 100 18.55 7.66 -24.04
N PHE A 101 18.07 6.89 -23.07
CA PHE A 101 18.16 7.24 -21.65
C PHE A 101 18.19 5.98 -20.81
N SER A 102 18.61 6.11 -19.56
CA SER A 102 18.66 4.99 -18.64
C SER A 102 17.95 5.29 -17.31
N TRP A 103 17.51 4.24 -16.66
CA TRP A 103 16.97 4.27 -15.30
C TRP A 103 17.78 3.31 -14.43
N PRO A 104 18.81 3.83 -13.73
CA PRO A 104 19.62 3.04 -12.84
C PRO A 104 18.87 2.74 -11.54
N ARG A 105 18.91 1.47 -11.14
CA ARG A 105 18.38 0.96 -9.88
C ARG A 105 19.41 0.06 -9.22
N GLU A 106 19.32 -0.18 -7.92
CA GLU A 106 20.25 -1.08 -7.23
C GLU A 106 20.20 -2.49 -7.83
N ALA A 107 19.00 -2.98 -8.16
CA ALA A 107 18.78 -4.32 -8.72
C ALA A 107 19.17 -4.46 -10.20
N GLY A 108 19.47 -3.37 -10.93
CA GLY A 108 19.87 -3.37 -12.33
C GLY A 108 19.58 -2.06 -13.03
N VAL A 109 19.82 -2.04 -14.35
CA VAL A 109 19.66 -0.83 -15.15
C VAL A 109 18.70 -1.09 -16.32
N PHE A 110 17.68 -0.25 -16.44
CA PHE A 110 16.87 -0.17 -17.66
C PHE A 110 17.54 0.80 -18.63
N ARG A 111 17.73 0.37 -19.88
CA ARG A 111 18.12 1.22 -21.00
C ARG A 111 16.98 1.32 -21.97
N PHE A 112 16.63 2.54 -22.33
CA PHE A 112 15.51 2.85 -23.20
C PHE A 112 16.01 3.46 -24.49
N THR A 113 15.44 3.02 -25.62
CA THR A 113 15.66 3.61 -26.95
C THR A 113 14.31 3.82 -27.61
N GLY A 114 14.15 4.90 -28.38
CA GLY A 114 12.88 5.16 -29.05
C GLY A 114 12.70 6.60 -29.47
N SER A 115 11.48 7.11 -29.37
CA SER A 115 11.13 8.47 -29.74
C SER A 115 10.14 9.09 -28.75
N PHE A 116 10.15 10.41 -28.68
CA PHE A 116 9.15 11.22 -27.98
C PHE A 116 8.49 12.20 -28.94
N ASP A 117 7.19 12.36 -28.81
CA ASP A 117 6.41 13.39 -29.50
C ASP A 117 5.47 14.05 -28.49
N ARG A 118 5.72 15.33 -28.19
CA ARG A 118 4.87 16.16 -27.32
C ARG A 118 4.47 15.46 -26.01
N GLY A 119 5.45 14.91 -25.30
CA GLY A 119 5.28 14.26 -24.02
C GLY A 119 4.82 12.80 -24.08
N ARG A 120 4.67 12.21 -25.27
CA ARG A 120 4.42 10.78 -25.45
C ARG A 120 5.66 10.08 -25.97
N GLY A 121 6.10 9.05 -25.26
CA GLY A 121 7.25 8.27 -25.63
C GLY A 121 6.88 6.83 -25.99
N THR A 122 7.65 6.23 -26.90
CA THR A 122 7.54 4.83 -27.26
C THR A 122 8.87 4.28 -27.74
N GLY A 123 9.09 3.00 -27.54
CA GLY A 123 10.32 2.36 -28.01
C GLY A 123 10.59 0.99 -27.40
N ARG A 124 11.88 0.66 -27.34
CA ARG A 124 12.39 -0.60 -26.79
C ARG A 124 13.13 -0.36 -25.49
N PHE A 125 13.04 -1.30 -24.56
CA PHE A 125 13.90 -1.33 -23.38
C PHE A 125 14.71 -2.62 -23.32
N VAL A 126 15.85 -2.53 -22.64
CA VAL A 126 16.65 -3.66 -22.20
C VAL A 126 16.93 -3.46 -20.70
N PHE A 127 16.60 -4.46 -19.90
CA PHE A 127 16.99 -4.51 -18.50
C PHE A 127 18.20 -5.41 -18.31
N THR A 128 19.21 -4.91 -17.63
CA THR A 128 20.41 -5.66 -17.26
C THR A 128 20.47 -5.77 -15.74
N PRO A 129 20.34 -6.99 -15.16
CA PRO A 129 20.47 -7.20 -13.72
C PRO A 129 21.84 -6.78 -13.19
N SER A 130 21.89 -6.30 -11.95
CA SER A 130 23.14 -6.02 -11.22
C SER A 130 23.64 -7.28 -10.52
N GLU A 131 24.82 -7.78 -10.90
CA GLU A 131 25.44 -8.94 -10.24
C GLU A 131 25.84 -8.61 -8.80
N THR A 132 26.27 -7.37 -8.54
CA THR A 132 26.57 -6.92 -7.18
C THR A 132 25.35 -7.01 -6.28
N TYR A 133 24.20 -6.56 -6.77
CA TYR A 133 22.94 -6.66 -6.05
C TYR A 133 22.52 -8.12 -5.83
N ARG A 134 22.58 -8.96 -6.86
CA ARG A 134 22.23 -10.37 -6.76
C ARG A 134 23.10 -11.11 -5.75
N THR A 135 24.40 -10.83 -5.75
CA THR A 135 25.33 -11.40 -4.75
C THR A 135 25.01 -10.92 -3.33
N ALA A 136 24.69 -9.62 -3.16
CA ALA A 136 24.29 -9.08 -1.87
C ALA A 136 22.97 -9.70 -1.37
N MET A 137 21.99 -9.87 -2.25
CA MET A 137 20.71 -10.54 -1.94
C MET A 137 20.91 -12.03 -1.62
N GLN A 138 21.83 -12.72 -2.31
CA GLN A 138 22.20 -14.10 -1.97
C GLN A 138 22.80 -14.18 -0.57
N GLY A 139 23.62 -13.22 -0.17
CA GLY A 139 24.14 -13.10 1.20
C GLY A 139 23.06 -12.85 2.24
N LEU A 140 21.90 -12.33 1.85
CA LEU A 140 20.69 -12.16 2.67
C LEU A 140 19.73 -13.35 2.60
N GLY A 141 20.08 -14.43 1.88
CA GLY A 141 19.27 -15.63 1.74
C GLY A 141 18.40 -15.72 0.48
N TYR A 142 18.45 -14.72 -0.43
CA TYR A 142 17.58 -14.65 -1.59
C TYR A 142 18.31 -15.00 -2.89
N ARG A 143 17.87 -16.06 -3.56
CA ARG A 143 18.34 -16.41 -4.91
C ARG A 143 17.38 -15.83 -5.95
N LEU A 144 17.77 -14.72 -6.55
CA LEU A 144 16.93 -14.01 -7.52
C LEU A 144 17.16 -14.49 -8.95
N THR A 145 16.08 -14.71 -9.68
CA THR A 145 16.09 -14.83 -11.13
C THR A 145 16.30 -13.46 -11.78
N ALA A 146 16.45 -13.43 -13.11
CA ALA A 146 16.49 -12.17 -13.86
C ALA A 146 15.15 -11.41 -13.77
N ASP A 147 14.04 -12.16 -13.79
CA ASP A 147 12.70 -11.60 -13.70
C ASP A 147 12.44 -11.02 -12.29
N ASP A 148 12.90 -11.69 -11.22
CA ASP A 148 12.86 -11.15 -9.86
C ASP A 148 13.68 -9.86 -9.74
N SER A 149 14.87 -9.84 -10.32
CA SER A 149 15.75 -8.66 -10.31
C SER A 149 15.09 -7.48 -11.04
N GLN A 150 14.43 -7.72 -12.18
CA GLN A 150 13.68 -6.70 -12.91
C GLN A 150 12.49 -6.19 -12.09
N ARG A 151 11.70 -7.09 -11.49
CA ARG A 151 10.60 -6.73 -10.60
C ARG A 151 11.08 -5.90 -9.41
N PHE A 152 12.17 -6.29 -8.78
CA PHE A 152 12.75 -5.57 -7.65
C PHE A 152 13.33 -4.22 -8.06
N ALA A 153 13.88 -4.09 -9.27
CA ALA A 153 14.28 -2.79 -9.82
C ALA A 153 13.08 -1.85 -9.99
N ILE A 154 11.97 -2.34 -10.55
CA ILE A 154 10.73 -1.55 -10.73
C ILE A 154 10.15 -1.12 -9.38
N LEU A 155 10.09 -2.03 -8.41
CA LEU A 155 9.50 -1.81 -7.09
C LEU A 155 10.45 -1.10 -6.12
N ASP A 156 11.72 -0.92 -6.48
CA ASP A 156 12.75 -0.36 -5.59
C ASP A 156 12.98 -1.20 -4.32
N VAL A 157 13.00 -2.50 -4.46
CA VAL A 157 13.40 -3.40 -3.36
C VAL A 157 14.91 -3.35 -3.24
N THR A 158 15.41 -2.55 -2.32
CA THR A 158 16.85 -2.37 -2.06
C THR A 158 17.37 -3.39 -1.04
N THR A 159 18.67 -3.66 -1.04
CA THR A 159 19.30 -4.47 0.03
C THR A 159 19.15 -3.81 1.40
N GLY A 160 19.10 -2.47 1.43
CA GLY A 160 18.80 -1.69 2.63
C GLY A 160 17.42 -2.01 3.19
N PHE A 161 16.38 -1.96 2.35
CA PHE A 161 15.01 -2.32 2.73
C PHE A 161 14.92 -3.74 3.31
N VAL A 162 15.57 -4.71 2.66
CA VAL A 162 15.58 -6.11 3.15
C VAL A 162 16.25 -6.22 4.52
N ARG A 163 17.40 -5.54 4.72
CA ARG A 163 18.09 -5.51 6.02
C ARG A 163 17.26 -4.85 7.12
N GLU A 164 16.56 -3.77 6.81
CA GLU A 164 15.68 -3.07 7.75
C GLU A 164 14.52 -3.98 8.20
N LEU A 165 13.88 -4.71 7.28
CA LEU A 165 12.85 -5.69 7.62
C LEU A 165 13.42 -6.84 8.46
N ALA A 166 14.59 -7.36 8.09
CA ALA A 166 15.27 -8.41 8.86
C ALA A 166 15.62 -7.93 10.28
N GLY A 167 16.07 -6.68 10.43
CA GLY A 167 16.31 -6.03 11.73
C GLY A 167 15.04 -5.81 12.54
N ALA A 168 13.89 -5.68 11.89
CA ALA A 168 12.57 -5.63 12.52
C ALA A 168 11.98 -7.01 12.82
N GLY A 169 12.72 -8.13 12.55
CA GLY A 169 12.31 -9.49 12.86
C GLY A 169 11.78 -10.30 11.66
N TYR A 170 11.70 -9.71 10.47
CA TYR A 170 11.16 -10.37 9.26
C TYR A 170 12.32 -10.85 8.37
N ARG A 171 12.90 -12.00 8.72
CA ARG A 171 14.09 -12.58 8.04
C ARG A 171 13.75 -13.63 7.01
N ASP A 172 12.62 -14.30 7.18
CA ASP A 172 12.23 -15.48 6.41
C ASP A 172 11.12 -15.17 5.40
N LEU A 173 11.06 -13.91 4.92
CA LEU A 173 10.13 -13.52 3.86
C LEU A 173 10.55 -14.15 2.54
N ASP A 174 9.59 -14.57 1.73
CA ASP A 174 9.89 -14.96 0.36
C ASP A 174 9.99 -13.74 -0.59
N VAL A 175 10.35 -13.99 -1.87
CA VAL A 175 10.50 -12.94 -2.88
C VAL A 175 9.20 -12.19 -3.13
N ASP A 176 8.07 -12.91 -3.11
CA ASP A 176 6.74 -12.31 -3.33
C ASP A 176 6.30 -11.47 -2.14
N GLU A 177 6.56 -11.93 -0.93
CA GLU A 177 6.29 -11.18 0.30
C GLU A 177 7.10 -9.87 0.35
N LEU A 178 8.40 -9.91 0.03
CA LEU A 178 9.23 -8.70 -0.07
C LEU A 178 8.65 -7.69 -1.09
N ALA A 179 8.26 -8.18 -2.26
CA ALA A 179 7.64 -7.35 -3.29
C ALA A 179 6.32 -6.74 -2.78
N ARG A 180 5.45 -7.52 -2.15
CA ARG A 180 4.17 -7.06 -1.61
C ARG A 180 4.36 -6.06 -0.48
N MET A 181 5.29 -6.30 0.45
CA MET A 181 5.61 -5.33 1.50
C MET A 181 6.10 -4.00 0.92
N ARG A 182 6.91 -4.05 -0.15
CA ARG A 182 7.38 -2.83 -0.82
C ARG A 182 6.26 -2.10 -1.57
N ILE A 183 5.39 -2.82 -2.29
CA ILE A 183 4.21 -2.26 -2.98
C ILE A 183 3.32 -1.50 -2.00
N HIS A 184 3.05 -2.09 -0.84
CA HIS A 184 2.19 -1.50 0.18
C HIS A 184 2.93 -0.58 1.16
N ARG A 185 4.22 -0.28 0.90
CA ARG A 185 5.04 0.64 1.70
C ARG A 185 5.09 0.26 3.18
N VAL A 186 5.16 -1.04 3.48
CA VAL A 186 5.43 -1.49 4.85
C VAL A 186 6.86 -1.12 5.21
N SER A 187 7.07 -0.46 6.34
CA SER A 187 8.38 0.00 6.80
C SER A 187 8.77 -0.62 8.14
N ALA A 188 10.07 -0.73 8.39
CA ALA A 188 10.59 -1.19 9.68
C ALA A 188 10.17 -0.27 10.83
N GLU A 189 9.98 1.03 10.56
CA GLU A 189 9.50 2.00 11.55
C GLU A 189 8.06 1.67 11.99
N GLN A 190 7.15 1.51 11.02
CA GLN A 190 5.77 1.10 11.32
C GLN A 190 5.73 -0.20 12.12
N ILE A 191 6.56 -1.18 11.78
CA ILE A 191 6.63 -2.46 12.51
C ILE A 191 7.04 -2.23 13.96
N LYS A 192 8.06 -1.40 14.20
CA LYS A 192 8.53 -1.07 15.55
C LYS A 192 7.46 -0.33 16.37
N GLU A 193 6.77 0.62 15.76
CA GLU A 193 5.69 1.36 16.41
C GLU A 193 4.50 0.45 16.75
N MET A 194 4.07 -0.42 15.84
CA MET A 194 3.02 -1.41 16.12
C MET A 194 3.42 -2.37 17.23
N ARG A 195 4.69 -2.81 17.25
CA ARG A 195 5.22 -3.65 18.34
C ARG A 195 5.17 -2.94 19.69
N ALA A 196 5.53 -1.66 19.72
CA ALA A 196 5.46 -0.84 20.94
C ALA A 196 4.02 -0.63 21.45
N LEU A 197 3.03 -0.75 20.56
CA LEU A 197 1.60 -0.68 20.89
C LEU A 197 0.98 -2.02 21.30
N GLY A 198 1.80 -3.07 21.41
CA GLY A 198 1.34 -4.39 21.86
C GLY A 198 1.04 -5.39 20.74
N TYR A 199 1.56 -5.13 19.53
CA TYR A 199 1.46 -6.03 18.37
C TYR A 199 2.84 -6.59 17.97
N PRO A 200 3.46 -7.47 18.81
CA PRO A 200 4.87 -7.84 18.63
C PRO A 200 5.13 -8.73 17.41
N ASP A 201 4.20 -9.62 17.06
CA ASP A 201 4.42 -10.72 16.12
C ASP A 201 3.36 -10.76 15.02
N LEU A 202 3.13 -9.61 14.36
CA LEU A 202 2.21 -9.55 13.23
C LEU A 202 2.78 -10.33 12.03
N PRO A 203 2.02 -11.23 11.39
CA PRO A 203 2.43 -11.82 10.12
C PRO A 203 2.63 -10.75 9.04
N SER A 204 3.49 -11.03 8.04
CA SER A 204 3.70 -10.15 6.87
C SER A 204 2.39 -9.73 6.21
N GLU A 205 1.46 -10.68 6.04
CA GLU A 205 0.12 -10.44 5.49
C GLU A 205 -0.70 -9.45 6.33
N ALA A 206 -0.65 -9.55 7.66
CA ALA A 206 -1.35 -8.61 8.53
C ALA A 206 -0.78 -7.18 8.40
N LEU A 207 0.54 -7.04 8.34
CA LEU A 207 1.19 -5.74 8.09
C LEU A 207 0.75 -5.12 6.75
N ILE A 208 0.72 -5.93 5.70
CA ILE A 208 0.24 -5.52 4.38
C ILE A 208 -1.23 -5.06 4.46
N ARG A 209 -2.10 -5.83 5.11
CA ARG A 209 -3.52 -5.47 5.28
C ARG A 209 -3.72 -4.21 6.10
N LEU A 210 -2.93 -4.00 7.17
CA LEU A 210 -2.94 -2.75 7.94
C LEU A 210 -2.62 -1.56 7.03
N ARG A 211 -1.64 -1.69 6.12
CA ARG A 211 -1.30 -0.64 5.14
C ARG A 211 -2.40 -0.40 4.13
N ILE A 212 -2.97 -1.46 3.54
CA ILE A 212 -4.07 -1.38 2.57
C ILE A 212 -5.25 -0.60 3.16
N HIS A 213 -5.60 -0.88 4.41
CA HIS A 213 -6.74 -0.25 5.08
C HIS A 213 -6.37 1.02 5.87
N GLN A 214 -5.15 1.55 5.67
CA GLN A 214 -4.68 2.78 6.30
C GLN A 214 -4.77 2.75 7.84
N VAL A 215 -4.53 1.59 8.44
CA VAL A 215 -4.35 1.47 9.89
C VAL A 215 -2.95 1.94 10.23
N THR A 216 -2.86 3.15 10.77
CA THR A 216 -1.59 3.74 11.20
C THR A 216 -1.35 3.50 12.70
N PRO A 217 -0.08 3.55 13.16
CA PRO A 217 0.23 3.49 14.59
C PRO A 217 -0.49 4.58 15.41
N GLU A 218 -0.68 5.78 14.83
CA GLU A 218 -1.41 6.87 15.48
C GLU A 218 -2.88 6.52 15.72
N PHE A 219 -3.51 5.85 14.73
CA PHE A 219 -4.90 5.40 14.89
C PHE A 219 -5.01 4.35 16.02
N ALA A 220 -4.10 3.36 16.02
CA ALA A 220 -4.07 2.32 17.05
C ALA A 220 -3.81 2.94 18.44
N ARG A 221 -2.86 3.88 18.56
CA ARG A 221 -2.58 4.63 19.80
C ARG A 221 -3.79 5.44 20.23
N GLY A 222 -4.41 6.18 19.32
CA GLY A 222 -5.59 6.99 19.62
C GLY A 222 -6.79 6.17 20.11
N LEU A 223 -6.93 4.93 19.65
CA LEU A 223 -7.92 3.98 20.21
C LEU A 223 -7.53 3.52 21.60
N ALA A 224 -6.26 3.15 21.82
CA ALA A 224 -5.77 2.72 23.15
C ALA A 224 -5.93 3.83 24.20
N ASP A 225 -5.67 5.09 23.85
CA ASP A 225 -5.84 6.27 24.71
C ASP A 225 -7.31 6.48 25.09
N ARG A 226 -8.23 6.03 24.25
CA ARG A 226 -9.69 6.08 24.50
C ARG A 226 -10.23 4.85 25.23
N GLY A 227 -9.33 3.95 25.67
CA GLY A 227 -9.69 2.76 26.44
C GLY A 227 -9.88 1.50 25.61
N TYR A 228 -9.73 1.56 24.28
CA TYR A 228 -9.81 0.38 23.41
C TYR A 228 -8.45 -0.34 23.36
N LYS A 229 -8.18 -1.07 24.45
CA LYS A 229 -6.94 -1.85 24.64
C LYS A 229 -7.16 -3.31 24.23
N GLY A 230 -6.10 -3.95 23.75
CA GLY A 230 -6.14 -5.38 23.39
C GLY A 230 -6.94 -5.70 22.13
N LEU A 231 -7.22 -4.71 21.27
CA LEU A 231 -7.79 -4.95 19.96
C LEU A 231 -6.82 -5.79 19.12
N THR A 232 -7.36 -6.70 18.32
CA THR A 232 -6.58 -7.44 17.34
C THR A 232 -6.26 -6.57 16.11
N ALA A 233 -5.29 -6.98 15.30
CA ALA A 233 -5.05 -6.33 14.01
C ALA A 233 -6.30 -6.35 13.12
N GLU A 234 -7.11 -7.43 13.20
CA GLU A 234 -8.35 -7.56 12.45
C GLU A 234 -9.42 -6.57 12.93
N ASP A 235 -9.52 -6.32 14.24
CA ASP A 235 -10.43 -5.31 14.77
C ASP A 235 -10.07 -3.92 14.27
N LEU A 236 -8.77 -3.57 14.28
CA LEU A 236 -8.29 -2.30 13.75
C LEU A 236 -8.63 -2.14 12.26
N ILE A 237 -8.40 -3.20 11.47
CA ILE A 237 -8.72 -3.24 10.04
C ILE A 237 -10.22 -3.06 9.84
N ARG A 238 -11.05 -3.79 10.58
CA ARG A 238 -12.52 -3.72 10.48
C ARG A 238 -13.05 -2.34 10.84
N MET A 239 -12.51 -1.71 11.89
CA MET A 239 -12.86 -0.34 12.26
C MET A 239 -12.51 0.64 11.14
N ARG A 240 -11.37 0.49 10.48
CA ARG A 240 -10.98 1.34 9.34
C ARG A 240 -11.84 1.10 8.10
N ILE A 241 -12.15 -0.15 7.76
CA ILE A 241 -13.05 -0.50 6.64
C ILE A 241 -14.41 0.21 6.82
N HIS A 242 -14.94 0.23 8.04
CA HIS A 242 -16.22 0.89 8.34
C HIS A 242 -16.08 2.36 8.70
N GLN A 243 -14.89 2.94 8.50
CA GLN A 243 -14.62 4.37 8.70
C GLN A 243 -14.92 4.87 10.12
N VAL A 244 -14.68 4.07 11.14
CA VAL A 244 -14.71 4.51 12.52
C VAL A 244 -13.58 5.53 12.73
N THR A 245 -13.93 6.71 13.27
CA THR A 245 -12.97 7.80 13.55
C THR A 245 -12.84 8.05 15.04
N LEU A 246 -11.68 8.56 15.46
CA LEU A 246 -11.44 8.92 16.85
C LEU A 246 -12.38 10.04 17.32
N SER A 247 -12.69 11.00 16.44
CA SER A 247 -13.62 12.08 16.73
C SER A 247 -15.05 11.57 17.01
N GLU A 248 -15.51 10.62 16.17
CA GLU A 248 -16.83 10.02 16.36
C GLU A 248 -16.94 9.27 17.71
N ILE A 249 -15.88 8.57 18.11
CA ILE A 249 -15.80 7.92 19.42
C ILE A 249 -15.95 8.95 20.55
N ASP A 250 -15.23 10.08 20.46
CA ASP A 250 -15.31 11.14 21.46
C ASP A 250 -16.70 11.77 21.52
N GLU A 251 -17.34 12.00 20.36
CA GLU A 251 -18.71 12.52 20.31
C GLU A 251 -19.74 11.54 20.89
N LEU A 252 -19.61 10.24 20.60
CA LEU A 252 -20.48 9.20 21.16
C LEU A 252 -20.34 9.13 22.68
N LYS A 253 -19.10 9.19 23.20
CA LYS A 253 -18.85 9.26 24.65
C LYS A 253 -19.50 10.50 25.29
N ALA A 254 -19.36 11.67 24.64
CA ALA A 254 -19.98 12.91 25.12
C ALA A 254 -21.52 12.82 25.13
N LEU A 255 -22.10 11.98 24.29
CA LEU A 255 -23.53 11.68 24.24
C LEU A 255 -23.95 10.57 25.23
N GLY A 256 -23.03 10.07 26.06
CA GLY A 256 -23.32 9.07 27.11
C GLY A 256 -23.09 7.62 26.66
N TYR A 257 -22.61 7.38 25.45
CA TYR A 257 -22.31 6.05 24.92
C TYR A 257 -20.82 5.70 25.11
N SER A 258 -20.40 5.67 26.37
CA SER A 258 -18.99 5.42 26.73
C SER A 258 -18.62 3.94 26.81
N GLY A 259 -19.60 3.04 26.85
CA GLY A 259 -19.42 1.60 26.99
C GLY A 259 -19.34 0.82 25.65
N LEU A 260 -19.43 1.50 24.50
CA LEU A 260 -19.40 0.83 23.21
C LEU A 260 -18.05 0.14 22.98
N GLY A 261 -18.07 -1.15 22.66
CA GLY A 261 -16.90 -1.90 22.19
C GLY A 261 -16.62 -1.66 20.71
N ALA A 262 -15.57 -2.34 20.19
CA ALA A 262 -15.20 -2.23 18.78
C ALA A 262 -16.33 -2.70 17.85
N ASP A 263 -17.01 -3.79 18.22
CA ASP A 263 -18.11 -4.36 17.45
C ASP A 263 -19.32 -3.43 17.37
N GLU A 264 -19.68 -2.81 18.50
CA GLU A 264 -20.78 -1.85 18.57
C GLU A 264 -20.47 -0.59 17.75
N LEU A 265 -19.24 -0.08 17.81
CA LEU A 265 -18.82 1.05 16.97
C LEU A 265 -18.93 0.72 15.47
N VAL A 266 -18.46 -0.45 15.07
CA VAL A 266 -18.59 -0.94 13.67
C VAL A 266 -20.07 -1.09 13.30
N ARG A 267 -20.89 -1.66 14.18
CA ARG A 267 -22.34 -1.83 13.99
C ARG A 267 -23.04 -0.46 13.83
N PHE A 268 -22.65 0.52 14.62
CA PHE A 268 -23.15 1.89 14.50
C PHE A 268 -22.83 2.47 13.12
N ARG A 269 -21.60 2.29 12.64
CA ARG A 269 -21.20 2.73 11.29
C ARG A 269 -22.01 2.04 10.19
N ILE A 270 -22.15 0.71 10.26
CA ILE A 270 -22.91 -0.08 9.26
C ILE A 270 -24.35 0.44 9.16
N HIS A 271 -25.01 0.70 10.29
CA HIS A 271 -26.39 1.14 10.32
C HIS A 271 -26.55 2.66 10.31
N LYS A 272 -25.46 3.42 10.16
CA LYS A 272 -25.46 4.89 10.13
C LYS A 272 -26.07 5.50 11.41
N VAL A 273 -25.82 4.90 12.57
CA VAL A 273 -26.08 5.49 13.87
C VAL A 273 -24.96 6.48 14.18
N THR A 274 -25.14 7.73 13.79
CA THR A 274 -24.14 8.80 13.95
C THR A 274 -24.46 9.65 15.19
N PRO A 275 -23.47 10.40 15.73
CA PRO A 275 -23.74 11.38 16.79
C PRO A 275 -24.84 12.38 16.43
N ALA A 276 -24.91 12.81 15.16
CA ALA A 276 -25.96 13.70 14.66
C ALA A 276 -27.35 13.04 14.79
N TYR A 277 -27.48 11.78 14.32
CA TYR A 277 -28.72 11.03 14.43
C TYR A 277 -29.18 10.88 15.88
N ILE A 278 -28.27 10.62 16.81
CA ILE A 278 -28.61 10.52 18.23
C ILE A 278 -29.15 11.86 18.76
N ARG A 279 -28.53 12.99 18.40
CA ARG A 279 -29.02 14.32 18.76
C ARG A 279 -30.43 14.58 18.19
N GLU A 280 -30.66 14.28 16.94
CA GLU A 280 -31.96 14.40 16.27
C GLU A 280 -33.05 13.58 16.99
N MET A 281 -32.73 12.37 17.43
CA MET A 281 -33.65 11.53 18.18
C MET A 281 -33.97 12.13 19.57
N ARG A 282 -32.97 12.72 20.23
CA ARG A 282 -33.20 13.46 21.50
C ARG A 282 -34.09 14.68 21.31
N ASP A 283 -33.89 15.43 20.23
CA ASP A 283 -34.67 16.63 19.93
C ASP A 283 -36.15 16.30 19.67
N VAL A 284 -36.47 15.12 19.20
CA VAL A 284 -37.86 14.65 19.06
C VAL A 284 -38.38 13.92 20.31
N GLY A 285 -37.64 14.02 21.42
CA GLY A 285 -38.09 13.57 22.74
C GLY A 285 -37.68 12.13 23.13
N PHE A 286 -36.84 11.47 22.35
CA PHE A 286 -36.24 10.19 22.74
C PHE A 286 -34.90 10.45 23.44
N ALA A 287 -34.99 10.97 24.68
CA ALA A 287 -33.83 11.49 25.40
C ALA A 287 -32.78 10.42 25.74
N THR A 288 -33.22 9.19 26.03
CA THR A 288 -32.35 8.06 26.34
C THR A 288 -32.80 6.87 25.49
N VAL A 289 -31.91 6.42 24.59
CA VAL A 289 -32.14 5.27 23.70
C VAL A 289 -30.92 4.38 23.85
N ASP A 290 -31.10 3.10 24.08
CA ASP A 290 -30.01 2.15 24.13
C ASP A 290 -29.45 1.87 22.74
N GLU A 291 -28.29 1.22 22.69
CA GLU A 291 -27.54 0.94 21.46
C GLU A 291 -28.33 0.08 20.45
N ASP A 292 -29.00 -0.95 20.96
CA ASP A 292 -29.81 -1.86 20.14
C ASP A 292 -31.04 -1.17 19.56
N GLN A 293 -31.68 -0.35 20.35
CA GLN A 293 -32.82 0.47 19.91
C GLN A 293 -32.43 1.46 18.83
N LEU A 294 -31.28 2.16 18.96
CA LEU A 294 -30.77 3.07 17.94
C LEU A 294 -30.53 2.34 16.62
N VAL A 295 -29.87 1.17 16.66
CA VAL A 295 -29.63 0.36 15.49
C VAL A 295 -30.95 -0.12 14.87
N ARG A 296 -31.88 -0.62 15.69
CA ARG A 296 -33.20 -1.09 15.24
C ARG A 296 -34.00 0.03 14.57
N MET A 297 -33.99 1.23 15.14
CA MET A 297 -34.63 2.42 14.55
C MET A 297 -34.03 2.71 13.16
N ARG A 298 -32.71 2.67 13.02
CA ARG A 298 -32.05 2.89 11.71
C ARG A 298 -32.36 1.80 10.69
N ILE A 299 -32.39 0.52 11.10
CA ILE A 299 -32.80 -0.61 10.25
C ILE A 299 -34.20 -0.36 9.66
N HIS A 300 -35.14 0.13 10.48
CA HIS A 300 -36.51 0.40 10.07
C HIS A 300 -36.76 1.82 9.58
N LYS A 301 -35.68 2.58 9.28
CA LYS A 301 -35.74 3.93 8.70
C LYS A 301 -36.51 4.94 9.56
N VAL A 302 -36.50 4.74 10.87
CA VAL A 302 -37.05 5.73 11.83
C VAL A 302 -36.04 6.85 11.99
N ASP A 303 -36.39 8.05 11.55
CA ASP A 303 -35.65 9.28 11.74
C ASP A 303 -36.54 10.35 12.42
N ALA A 304 -35.97 11.53 12.68
CA ALA A 304 -36.68 12.58 13.35
C ALA A 304 -37.90 13.06 12.56
N GLN A 305 -37.84 13.06 11.24
CA GLN A 305 -38.98 13.46 10.41
C GLN A 305 -40.08 12.43 10.49
N PHE A 306 -39.79 11.13 10.41
CA PHE A 306 -40.76 10.05 10.62
C PHE A 306 -41.53 10.21 11.93
N VAL A 307 -40.81 10.50 13.02
CA VAL A 307 -41.44 10.68 14.34
C VAL A 307 -42.38 11.92 14.38
N LYS A 308 -41.95 13.05 13.77
CA LYS A 308 -42.76 14.25 13.67
C LYS A 308 -44.03 14.03 12.82
N ASP A 309 -43.92 13.39 11.69
CA ASP A 309 -45.03 13.11 10.81
C ASP A 309 -46.04 12.16 11.45
N ALA A 310 -45.53 11.10 12.09
CA ALA A 310 -46.37 10.17 12.82
C ALA A 310 -47.15 10.86 13.96
N ARG A 311 -46.54 11.79 14.70
CA ARG A 311 -47.23 12.58 15.73
C ARG A 311 -48.27 13.52 15.13
N ALA A 312 -47.98 14.16 14.01
CA ALA A 312 -48.94 15.00 13.31
C ALA A 312 -50.13 14.20 12.80
N ASP A 313 -49.96 12.95 12.43
CA ASP A 313 -51.01 12.02 12.06
C ASP A 313 -51.78 11.41 13.26
N GLY A 314 -51.43 11.84 14.49
CA GLY A 314 -52.10 11.41 15.71
C GLY A 314 -51.65 10.09 16.33
N TYR A 315 -50.48 9.58 15.93
CA TYR A 315 -49.90 8.38 16.55
C TYR A 315 -49.16 8.74 17.83
N ALA A 316 -49.34 7.92 18.87
CA ALA A 316 -48.58 8.07 20.11
C ALA A 316 -47.13 7.58 19.87
N MET A 317 -46.18 8.51 19.85
CA MET A 317 -44.75 8.27 19.71
C MET A 317 -44.03 8.58 21.01
N SER A 318 -44.32 7.81 22.04
CA SER A 318 -43.79 8.04 23.41
C SER A 318 -42.45 7.36 23.58
N THR A 319 -42.21 6.28 22.88
CA THR A 319 -40.99 5.45 23.02
C THR A 319 -40.37 5.15 21.64
N PRO A 320 -39.07 4.82 21.56
CA PRO A 320 -38.43 4.29 20.36
C PRO A 320 -39.16 3.05 19.80
N ALA A 321 -39.67 2.19 20.68
CA ALA A 321 -40.40 0.99 20.29
C ALA A 321 -41.71 1.31 19.55
N ASP A 322 -42.46 2.33 19.95
CA ASP A 322 -43.65 2.78 19.25
C ASP A 322 -43.34 3.20 17.82
N ALA A 323 -42.26 3.92 17.62
CA ALA A 323 -41.82 4.35 16.30
C ALA A 323 -41.39 3.16 15.41
N VAL A 324 -40.65 2.21 15.94
CA VAL A 324 -40.24 0.98 15.23
C VAL A 324 -41.47 0.12 14.90
N ASP A 325 -42.42 -0.05 15.83
CA ASP A 325 -43.65 -0.83 15.60
C ASP A 325 -44.50 -0.19 14.48
N LEU A 326 -44.63 1.14 14.45
CA LEU A 326 -45.32 1.84 13.38
C LEU A 326 -44.60 1.65 12.04
N ALA A 327 -43.27 1.76 12.01
CA ALA A 327 -42.48 1.57 10.81
C ALA A 327 -42.58 0.16 10.23
N ILE A 328 -42.66 -0.88 11.09
CA ILE A 328 -42.80 -2.28 10.67
C ILE A 328 -44.21 -2.60 10.21
N ARG A 329 -45.22 -2.25 11.00
CA ARG A 329 -46.59 -2.72 10.80
C ARG A 329 -47.43 -1.80 9.93
N GLY A 330 -46.98 -0.57 9.74
CA GLY A 330 -47.69 0.48 9.01
C GLY A 330 -48.94 1.02 9.71
N PRO A 331 -49.57 2.07 9.15
CA PRO A 331 -50.66 2.80 9.78
C PRO A 331 -51.92 1.99 10.11
N ARG A 332 -52.18 0.90 9.39
CA ARG A 332 -53.40 0.08 9.56
C ARG A 332 -53.42 -0.72 10.87
N TYR A 333 -52.28 -1.12 11.38
CA TYR A 333 -52.17 -1.94 12.58
C TYR A 333 -52.17 -1.11 13.88
N THR A 334 -51.84 0.17 13.81
CA THR A 334 -51.71 1.04 14.98
C THR A 334 -52.95 1.89 15.23
N ARG A 335 -54.01 1.75 14.43
CA ARG A 335 -55.32 2.46 14.60
C ARG A 335 -55.94 2.21 15.96
N ALA A 336 -55.70 1.06 16.61
CA ALA A 336 -56.19 0.75 17.96
C ALA A 336 -55.54 1.60 19.09
N ARG A 337 -54.50 2.35 18.82
CA ARG A 337 -53.79 3.24 19.76
C ARG A 337 -53.93 4.73 19.45
N ARG A 338 -54.80 5.11 18.51
CA ARG A 338 -55.19 6.51 18.35
C ARG A 338 -56.07 6.91 19.58
N LYS A 339 -55.58 7.88 20.37
CA LYS A 339 -56.41 8.58 21.33
C LYS A 339 -57.16 9.71 20.66
#